data_1b687e1de09ae7f802930109424b28f9
#
_entry.id   1b687e1de09ae7f802930109424b28f9
#
_cell.length_a   1.000
_cell.length_b   1.000
_cell.length_c   1.000
_cell.angle_alpha   90.00
_cell.angle_beta   90.00
_cell.angle_gamma   90.00
#
_symmetry.space_group_name_H-M   'P 1'
#
loop_
_entity.id
_entity.type
_entity.pdbx_description
1 polymer ?
#
loop_
_entity_poly.entity_id
_entity_poly.type
_entity_poly.pdbx_seq_one_letter_code
_entity_poly.pdbx_strand_id
1 'polypeptide(L)'
;DQKYERLQEINRELENPEVWIDTIYAKSINREKSKLENTIFPLDTIISTSNDLLELLNLAKDEGDDEAILEIEADAIKLSQQIEILEFMRMFDGEMDSSDAYLDIQSGAGGTEAQDWAEMILRMYLRWAESHEFKTEIIEISSGDVAGIKSATINIKGEYAYGWLRSETGVHRLVRKSPFDSGNKRHTSFASVFVMPEVDDSIEIEINPSDLRIDVYRASGAGGQHVNRTESAVRITHLPTNIVVQCQNDRSQHKNKATAMKQLKAKLYELELQMKKSASSEIEDSKADVGWGNQIRSYVLDQSRIKDLRTGVEVGNTQSVLDGDLDKFIEASLKQGL
;
A
#
# COMPACT_ATOMS: atom_id res chain seq x y z
N ASP A 1 -20.73 4.52 -20.50
CA ASP A 1 -20.80 4.33 -21.96
C ASP A 1 -19.42 4.09 -22.56
N GLN A 2 -18.40 4.95 -22.38
CA GLN A 2 -17.06 4.76 -22.95
C GLN A 2 -16.38 3.45 -22.53
N LYS A 3 -16.50 3.02 -21.27
CA LYS A 3 -15.93 1.74 -20.80
C LYS A 3 -16.60 0.53 -21.45
N TYR A 4 -17.92 0.59 -21.70
CA TYR A 4 -18.64 -0.45 -22.43
C TYR A 4 -18.22 -0.53 -23.89
N GLU A 5 -18.09 0.60 -24.56
CA GLU A 5 -17.61 0.66 -25.95
C GLU A 5 -16.22 0.07 -26.05
N ARG A 6 -15.32 0.43 -25.12
CA ARG A 6 -13.97 -0.10 -25.08
C ARG A 6 -13.92 -1.62 -24.81
N LEU A 7 -14.78 -2.13 -23.92
CA LEU A 7 -14.88 -3.58 -23.68
C LEU A 7 -15.35 -4.33 -24.94
N GLN A 8 -16.29 -3.75 -25.69
CA GLN A 8 -16.74 -4.33 -26.95
C GLN A 8 -15.62 -4.34 -28.02
N GLU A 9 -14.84 -3.26 -28.10
CA GLU A 9 -13.67 -3.20 -29.00
C GLU A 9 -12.67 -4.29 -28.65
N ILE A 10 -12.28 -4.41 -27.38
CA ILE A 10 -11.36 -5.43 -26.89
C ILE A 10 -11.86 -6.84 -27.21
N ASN A 11 -13.16 -7.11 -27.01
CA ASN A 11 -13.71 -8.40 -27.35
C ASN A 11 -13.59 -8.71 -28.86
N ARG A 12 -13.81 -7.71 -29.73
CA ARG A 12 -13.61 -7.86 -31.18
C ARG A 12 -12.14 -8.06 -31.55
N GLU A 13 -11.21 -7.33 -30.88
CA GLU A 13 -9.80 -7.49 -31.10
C GLU A 13 -9.31 -8.89 -30.71
N LEU A 14 -9.80 -9.46 -29.61
CA LEU A 14 -9.46 -10.81 -29.14
C LEU A 14 -10.01 -11.93 -30.04
N GLU A 15 -11.02 -11.65 -30.88
CA GLU A 15 -11.51 -12.59 -31.91
C GLU A 15 -10.50 -12.72 -33.07
N ASN A 16 -9.58 -11.76 -33.25
CA ASN A 16 -8.58 -11.82 -34.31
C ASN A 16 -7.42 -12.75 -33.91
N PRO A 17 -7.16 -13.84 -34.66
CA PRO A 17 -6.06 -14.78 -34.37
C PRO A 17 -4.67 -14.14 -34.35
N GLU A 18 -4.46 -13.01 -35.05
CA GLU A 18 -3.18 -12.31 -35.10
C GLU A 18 -2.78 -11.71 -33.76
N VAL A 19 -3.75 -11.33 -32.92
CA VAL A 19 -3.49 -10.81 -31.56
C VAL A 19 -2.79 -11.81 -30.68
N TRP A 20 -3.06 -13.10 -30.87
CA TRP A 20 -2.47 -14.19 -30.09
C TRP A 20 -1.05 -14.55 -30.49
N ILE A 21 -0.57 -14.03 -31.64
CA ILE A 21 0.82 -14.21 -32.10
C ILE A 21 1.76 -13.35 -31.24
N ASP A 22 1.32 -12.13 -30.88
CA ASP A 22 2.05 -11.27 -29.97
C ASP A 22 1.57 -11.51 -28.53
N THR A 23 2.32 -12.35 -27.83
CA THR A 23 1.98 -12.74 -26.44
C THR A 23 1.99 -11.58 -25.45
N ILE A 24 2.81 -10.54 -25.68
CA ILE A 24 2.88 -9.36 -24.82
C ILE A 24 1.62 -8.52 -25.03
N TYR A 25 1.26 -8.27 -26.27
CA TYR A 25 0.06 -7.52 -26.62
C TYR A 25 -1.22 -8.25 -26.18
N ALA A 26 -1.33 -9.56 -26.39
CA ALA A 26 -2.45 -10.36 -25.94
C ALA A 26 -2.60 -10.31 -24.41
N LYS A 27 -1.49 -10.36 -23.66
CA LYS A 27 -1.50 -10.26 -22.20
C LYS A 27 -1.96 -8.86 -21.73
N SER A 28 -1.52 -7.80 -22.38
CA SER A 28 -1.92 -6.42 -22.04
C SER A 28 -3.42 -6.20 -22.27
N ILE A 29 -3.94 -6.63 -23.42
CA ILE A 29 -5.38 -6.53 -23.74
C ILE A 29 -6.24 -7.37 -22.79
N ASN A 30 -5.82 -8.59 -22.45
CA ASN A 30 -6.56 -9.41 -21.48
C ASN A 30 -6.58 -8.75 -20.09
N ARG A 31 -5.48 -8.10 -19.68
CA ARG A 31 -5.43 -7.36 -18.41
C ARG A 31 -6.38 -6.16 -18.43
N GLU A 32 -6.41 -5.41 -19.56
CA GLU A 32 -7.35 -4.29 -19.76
C GLU A 32 -8.80 -4.79 -19.74
N LYS A 33 -9.10 -5.91 -20.42
CA LYS A 33 -10.40 -6.56 -20.40
C LYS A 33 -10.85 -6.92 -18.99
N SER A 34 -10.02 -7.62 -18.23
CA SER A 34 -10.34 -8.01 -16.85
C SER A 34 -10.61 -6.79 -15.96
N LYS A 35 -9.83 -5.71 -16.12
CA LYS A 35 -10.03 -4.46 -15.37
C LYS A 35 -11.38 -3.81 -15.70
N LEU A 36 -11.77 -3.81 -16.98
CA LEU A 36 -13.08 -3.28 -17.42
C LEU A 36 -14.23 -4.17 -16.94
N GLU A 37 -14.12 -5.48 -17.07
CA GLU A 37 -15.11 -6.45 -16.61
C GLU A 37 -15.33 -6.35 -15.10
N ASN A 38 -14.28 -6.26 -14.31
CA ASN A 38 -14.36 -6.09 -12.85
C ASN A 38 -15.03 -4.77 -12.44
N THR A 39 -15.07 -3.78 -13.32
CA THR A 39 -15.78 -2.52 -13.07
C THR A 39 -17.23 -2.58 -13.56
N ILE A 40 -17.49 -3.15 -14.73
CA ILE A 40 -18.77 -3.12 -15.42
C ILE A 40 -19.76 -4.12 -14.83
N PHE A 41 -19.36 -5.40 -14.66
CA PHE A 41 -20.29 -6.44 -14.22
C PHE A 41 -20.89 -6.20 -12.82
N PRO A 42 -20.13 -5.74 -11.80
CA PRO A 42 -20.75 -5.41 -10.53
C PRO A 42 -21.75 -4.27 -10.62
N LEU A 43 -21.49 -3.25 -11.45
CA LEU A 43 -22.43 -2.14 -11.68
C LEU A 43 -23.70 -2.60 -12.34
N ASP A 44 -23.61 -3.45 -13.38
CA ASP A 44 -24.77 -4.01 -14.06
C ASP A 44 -25.61 -4.87 -13.12
N THR A 45 -24.95 -5.68 -12.30
CA THR A 45 -25.61 -6.52 -11.30
C THR A 45 -26.38 -5.65 -10.30
N ILE A 46 -25.76 -4.58 -9.79
CA ILE A 46 -26.42 -3.66 -8.85
C ILE A 46 -27.61 -2.96 -9.50
N ILE A 47 -27.47 -2.48 -10.73
CA ILE A 47 -28.57 -1.82 -11.46
C ILE A 47 -29.72 -2.79 -11.68
N SER A 48 -29.45 -4.01 -12.12
CA SER A 48 -30.47 -5.05 -12.30
C SER A 48 -31.17 -5.37 -10.99
N THR A 49 -30.40 -5.70 -9.95
CA THR A 49 -30.94 -6.04 -8.63
C THR A 49 -31.77 -4.90 -8.03
N SER A 50 -31.32 -3.64 -8.21
CA SER A 50 -32.09 -2.47 -7.76
C SER A 50 -33.43 -2.35 -8.44
N ASN A 51 -33.49 -2.60 -9.76
CA ASN A 51 -34.74 -2.56 -10.52
C ASN A 51 -35.67 -3.72 -10.09
N ASP A 52 -35.14 -4.92 -9.93
CA ASP A 52 -35.87 -6.09 -9.48
C ASP A 52 -36.50 -5.87 -8.08
N LEU A 53 -35.70 -5.33 -7.14
CA LEU A 53 -36.19 -4.98 -5.79
C LEU A 53 -37.32 -3.91 -5.82
N LEU A 54 -37.21 -2.94 -6.71
CA LEU A 54 -38.26 -1.93 -6.88
C LEU A 54 -39.55 -2.52 -7.41
N GLU A 55 -39.48 -3.43 -8.39
CA GLU A 55 -40.64 -4.13 -8.93
C GLU A 55 -41.29 -5.02 -7.87
N LEU A 56 -40.47 -5.81 -7.13
CA LEU A 56 -40.97 -6.65 -6.05
C LEU A 56 -41.61 -5.85 -4.93
N LEU A 57 -41.03 -4.69 -4.57
CA LEU A 57 -41.61 -3.81 -3.54
C LEU A 57 -42.98 -3.26 -3.94
N ASN A 58 -43.17 -2.92 -5.21
CA ASN A 58 -44.47 -2.44 -5.71
C ASN A 58 -45.50 -3.56 -5.65
N LEU A 59 -45.16 -4.77 -6.07
CA LEU A 59 -46.03 -5.95 -6.00
C LEU A 59 -46.42 -6.28 -4.56
N ALA A 60 -45.45 -6.35 -3.64
CA ALA A 60 -45.68 -6.64 -2.22
C ALA A 60 -46.60 -5.60 -1.55
N LYS A 61 -46.44 -4.31 -1.91
CA LYS A 61 -47.34 -3.23 -1.44
C LYS A 61 -48.76 -3.37 -1.98
N ASP A 62 -48.93 -3.72 -3.25
CA ASP A 62 -50.24 -3.90 -3.86
C ASP A 62 -50.98 -5.12 -3.29
N GLU A 63 -50.24 -6.17 -2.90
CA GLU A 63 -50.76 -7.37 -2.26
C GLU A 63 -50.92 -7.25 -0.74
N GLY A 64 -50.30 -6.25 -0.12
CA GLY A 64 -50.30 -6.04 1.32
C GLY A 64 -49.48 -7.12 2.08
N ASP A 65 -48.43 -7.65 1.45
CA ASP A 65 -47.57 -8.68 1.99
C ASP A 65 -46.40 -8.05 2.80
N ASP A 66 -46.63 -7.90 4.12
CA ASP A 66 -45.65 -7.31 5.04
C ASP A 66 -44.42 -8.19 5.20
N GLU A 67 -44.52 -9.51 5.03
CA GLU A 67 -43.39 -10.42 5.16
C GLU A 67 -42.43 -10.27 3.97
N ALA A 68 -42.95 -10.20 2.75
CA ALA A 68 -42.18 -9.92 1.56
C ALA A 68 -41.48 -8.55 1.62
N ILE A 69 -42.15 -7.53 2.20
CA ILE A 69 -41.53 -6.20 2.38
C ILE A 69 -40.29 -6.28 3.27
N LEU A 70 -40.34 -7.05 4.37
CA LEU A 70 -39.16 -7.22 5.28
C LEU A 70 -38.00 -7.95 4.59
N GLU A 71 -38.30 -8.94 3.75
CA GLU A 71 -37.24 -9.61 2.96
C GLU A 71 -36.58 -8.63 1.96
N ILE A 72 -37.39 -7.83 1.26
CA ILE A 72 -36.90 -6.81 0.32
C ILE A 72 -36.04 -5.75 1.03
N GLU A 73 -36.45 -5.33 2.23
CA GLU A 73 -35.62 -4.40 3.04
C GLU A 73 -34.27 -5.00 3.40
N ALA A 74 -34.22 -6.29 3.76
CA ALA A 74 -32.96 -6.97 4.07
C ALA A 74 -32.05 -7.06 2.83
N ASP A 75 -32.60 -7.32 1.66
CA ASP A 75 -31.84 -7.37 0.42
C ASP A 75 -31.40 -5.99 -0.06
N ALA A 76 -32.21 -4.94 0.16
CA ALA A 76 -31.81 -3.55 -0.09
C ALA A 76 -30.63 -3.13 0.80
N ILE A 77 -30.56 -3.57 2.06
CA ILE A 77 -29.42 -3.33 2.94
C ILE A 77 -28.15 -4.01 2.38
N LYS A 78 -28.26 -5.25 1.91
CA LYS A 78 -27.11 -5.95 1.28
C LYS A 78 -26.66 -5.22 0.00
N LEU A 79 -27.60 -4.75 -0.81
CA LEU A 79 -27.31 -3.98 -2.01
C LEU A 79 -26.57 -2.67 -1.67
N SER A 80 -27.02 -1.98 -0.62
CA SER A 80 -26.35 -0.76 -0.12
C SER A 80 -24.90 -1.04 0.28
N GLN A 81 -24.63 -2.15 0.97
CA GLN A 81 -23.27 -2.55 1.32
C GLN A 81 -22.39 -2.85 0.08
N GLN A 82 -22.97 -3.48 -0.95
CA GLN A 82 -22.26 -3.71 -2.21
C GLN A 82 -21.92 -2.40 -2.93
N ILE A 83 -22.81 -1.42 -2.89
CA ILE A 83 -22.59 -0.08 -3.44
C ILE A 83 -21.43 0.60 -2.69
N GLU A 84 -21.43 0.55 -1.36
CA GLU A 84 -20.34 1.13 -0.55
C GLU A 84 -18.97 0.52 -0.91
N ILE A 85 -18.93 -0.80 -1.13
CA ILE A 85 -17.71 -1.48 -1.58
C ILE A 85 -17.27 -0.98 -2.96
N LEU A 86 -18.20 -0.82 -3.92
CA LEU A 86 -17.86 -0.33 -5.26
C LEU A 86 -17.45 1.16 -5.25
N GLU A 87 -18.11 1.98 -4.44
CA GLU A 87 -17.71 3.38 -4.24
C GLU A 87 -16.28 3.46 -3.66
N PHE A 88 -15.97 2.55 -2.74
CA PHE A 88 -14.64 2.45 -2.17
C PHE A 88 -13.62 1.99 -3.23
N MET A 89 -13.93 0.96 -4.02
CA MET A 89 -13.07 0.47 -5.11
C MET A 89 -12.78 1.55 -6.17
N ARG A 90 -13.71 2.50 -6.35
CA ARG A 90 -13.50 3.65 -7.24
C ARG A 90 -12.35 4.57 -6.80
N MET A 91 -11.97 4.54 -5.53
CA MET A 91 -10.84 5.33 -5.01
C MET A 91 -9.50 4.81 -5.49
N PHE A 92 -9.44 3.57 -5.98
CA PHE A 92 -8.27 2.96 -6.58
C PHE A 92 -8.19 3.23 -8.09
N ASP A 93 -8.22 4.51 -8.47
CA ASP A 93 -8.19 4.95 -9.89
C ASP A 93 -6.76 5.24 -10.38
N GLY A 94 -5.78 5.14 -9.51
CA GLY A 94 -4.36 5.29 -9.86
C GLY A 94 -3.86 4.14 -10.73
N GLU A 95 -3.00 4.45 -11.70
CA GLU A 95 -2.43 3.46 -12.64
C GLU A 95 -1.75 2.29 -11.92
N MET A 96 -1.17 2.55 -10.75
CA MET A 96 -0.44 1.57 -9.93
C MET A 96 -1.23 1.04 -8.74
N ASP A 97 -2.46 1.53 -8.50
CA ASP A 97 -3.21 1.14 -7.30
C ASP A 97 -3.47 -0.38 -7.21
N SER A 98 -3.58 -1.06 -8.35
CA SER A 98 -3.75 -2.52 -8.40
C SER A 98 -2.47 -3.33 -8.14
N SER A 99 -1.33 -2.67 -7.93
CA SER A 99 -0.04 -3.32 -7.74
C SER A 99 0.16 -3.81 -6.32
N ASP A 100 1.08 -4.78 -6.15
CA ASP A 100 1.66 -5.12 -4.87
C ASP A 100 2.43 -3.92 -4.30
N ALA A 101 2.61 -3.87 -2.98
CA ALA A 101 3.24 -2.75 -2.30
C ALA A 101 4.56 -3.15 -1.63
N TYR A 102 5.57 -2.29 -1.76
CA TYR A 102 6.70 -2.26 -0.84
C TYR A 102 6.48 -1.21 0.23
N LEU A 103 6.73 -1.58 1.48
CA LEU A 103 6.63 -0.69 2.61
C LEU A 103 8.00 -0.63 3.31
N ASP A 104 8.61 0.56 3.28
CA ASP A 104 9.87 0.85 3.99
C ASP A 104 9.55 1.58 5.29
N ILE A 105 10.02 1.03 6.41
CA ILE A 105 9.88 1.63 7.73
C ILE A 105 11.27 2.02 8.23
N GLN A 106 11.43 3.22 8.74
CA GLN A 106 12.70 3.70 9.29
C GLN A 106 12.47 4.38 10.63
N SER A 107 13.30 4.02 11.61
CA SER A 107 13.32 4.73 12.90
C SER A 107 13.85 6.14 12.71
N GLY A 108 13.12 7.11 13.28
CA GLY A 108 13.51 8.50 13.26
C GLY A 108 14.29 8.93 14.50
N ALA A 109 14.17 10.21 14.88
CA ALA A 109 14.78 10.70 16.11
C ALA A 109 14.10 10.12 17.35
N GLY A 110 14.88 9.71 18.33
CA GLY A 110 14.43 9.15 19.59
C GLY A 110 15.26 7.97 20.12
N GLY A 111 16.33 7.62 19.42
CA GLY A 111 17.24 6.52 19.84
C GLY A 111 16.51 5.17 19.98
N THR A 112 16.74 4.43 21.07
CA THR A 112 16.11 3.13 21.33
C THR A 112 14.59 3.19 21.29
N GLU A 113 13.99 4.27 21.77
CA GLU A 113 12.55 4.46 21.76
C GLU A 113 11.97 4.57 20.35
N ALA A 114 12.69 5.23 19.42
CA ALA A 114 12.30 5.32 18.02
C ALA A 114 12.48 3.97 17.29
N GLN A 115 13.50 3.19 17.67
CA GLN A 115 13.72 1.83 17.13
C GLN A 115 12.60 0.87 17.58
N ASP A 116 12.17 0.94 18.82
CA ASP A 116 11.03 0.17 19.33
C ASP A 116 9.73 0.61 18.66
N TRP A 117 9.56 1.92 18.46
CA TRP A 117 8.41 2.44 17.72
C TRP A 117 8.34 1.93 16.28
N ALA A 118 9.46 1.89 15.58
CA ALA A 118 9.53 1.35 14.23
C ALA A 118 9.14 -0.14 14.19
N GLU A 119 9.52 -0.93 15.18
CA GLU A 119 9.10 -2.33 15.31
C GLU A 119 7.59 -2.47 15.58
N MET A 120 7.04 -1.60 16.42
CA MET A 120 5.59 -1.55 16.65
C MET A 120 4.81 -1.23 15.37
N ILE A 121 5.29 -0.28 14.57
CA ILE A 121 4.71 0.06 13.25
C ILE A 121 4.79 -1.12 12.29
N LEU A 122 5.95 -1.80 12.21
CA LEU A 122 6.09 -3.00 11.40
C LEU A 122 5.04 -4.05 11.77
N ARG A 123 4.90 -4.35 13.05
CA ARG A 123 3.91 -5.29 13.55
C ARG A 123 2.47 -4.85 13.21
N MET A 124 2.17 -3.56 13.32
CA MET A 124 0.86 -3.00 13.01
C MET A 124 0.48 -3.22 11.54
N TYR A 125 1.39 -2.94 10.61
CA TYR A 125 1.12 -3.17 9.18
C TYR A 125 1.10 -4.65 8.81
N LEU A 126 1.92 -5.49 9.42
CA LEU A 126 1.85 -6.94 9.20
C LEU A 126 0.49 -7.52 9.63
N ARG A 127 -0.05 -7.09 10.76
CA ARG A 127 -1.37 -7.51 11.22
C ARG A 127 -2.52 -6.97 10.38
N TRP A 128 -2.39 -5.72 9.94
CA TRP A 128 -3.33 -5.16 8.99
C TRP A 128 -3.35 -5.96 7.67
N ALA A 129 -2.20 -6.28 7.14
CA ALA A 129 -2.09 -7.09 5.93
C ALA A 129 -2.65 -8.51 6.12
N GLU A 130 -2.42 -9.13 7.29
CA GLU A 130 -2.99 -10.44 7.64
C GLU A 130 -4.53 -10.38 7.71
N SER A 131 -5.11 -9.34 8.30
CA SER A 131 -6.58 -9.17 8.36
C SER A 131 -7.23 -8.96 7.00
N HIS A 132 -6.48 -8.47 6.01
CA HIS A 132 -6.91 -8.29 4.61
C HIS A 132 -6.51 -9.48 3.71
N GLU A 133 -6.05 -10.59 4.29
CA GLU A 133 -5.61 -11.78 3.57
C GLU A 133 -4.45 -11.52 2.57
N PHE A 134 -3.72 -10.42 2.75
CA PHE A 134 -2.54 -10.12 1.96
C PHE A 134 -1.36 -11.00 2.36
N LYS A 135 -0.57 -11.45 1.39
CA LYS A 135 0.67 -12.18 1.65
C LYS A 135 1.80 -11.19 1.92
N THR A 136 2.47 -11.35 3.05
CA THR A 136 3.59 -10.50 3.43
C THR A 136 4.90 -11.25 3.32
N GLU A 137 5.93 -10.58 2.79
CA GLU A 137 7.30 -11.09 2.74
C GLU A 137 8.25 -10.02 3.29
N ILE A 138 8.98 -10.38 4.34
CA ILE A 138 9.98 -9.48 4.90
C ILE A 138 11.24 -9.58 4.03
N ILE A 139 11.57 -8.48 3.36
CA ILE A 139 12.72 -8.40 2.46
C ILE A 139 13.99 -8.11 3.22
N GLU A 140 13.92 -7.17 4.17
CA GLU A 140 15.06 -6.78 4.99
C GLU A 140 14.59 -6.29 6.36
N ILE A 141 15.37 -6.63 7.40
CA ILE A 141 15.25 -6.03 8.74
C ILE A 141 16.64 -5.70 9.25
N SER A 142 16.82 -4.47 9.68
CA SER A 142 18.01 -4.03 10.41
C SER A 142 17.64 -3.84 11.88
N SER A 143 18.19 -4.71 12.75
CA SER A 143 17.91 -4.68 14.18
C SER A 143 18.46 -3.42 14.84
N GLY A 144 17.75 -2.96 15.88
CA GLY A 144 18.22 -1.90 16.77
C GLY A 144 19.42 -2.35 17.63
N ASP A 145 20.08 -1.38 18.25
CA ASP A 145 21.26 -1.66 19.06
C ASP A 145 20.91 -2.33 20.41
N VAL A 146 19.76 -1.98 20.99
CA VAL A 146 19.29 -2.46 22.31
C VAL A 146 17.92 -3.11 22.17
N ALA A 147 16.99 -2.49 21.42
CA ALA A 147 15.65 -2.98 21.18
C ALA A 147 15.12 -2.43 19.85
N GLY A 148 14.09 -3.07 19.32
CA GLY A 148 13.43 -2.61 18.11
C GLY A 148 14.24 -2.77 16.83
N ILE A 149 13.89 -2.02 15.82
CA ILE A 149 14.52 -2.03 14.48
C ILE A 149 14.97 -0.63 14.05
N LYS A 150 16.08 -0.57 13.32
CA LYS A 150 16.54 0.65 12.64
C LYS A 150 15.75 0.89 11.37
N SER A 151 15.53 -0.16 10.61
CA SER A 151 14.74 -0.17 9.38
C SER A 151 14.16 -1.55 9.09
N ALA A 152 13.06 -1.58 8.35
CA ALA A 152 12.52 -2.79 7.75
C ALA A 152 11.91 -2.47 6.39
N THR A 153 12.07 -3.41 5.45
CA THR A 153 11.39 -3.40 4.15
C THR A 153 10.54 -4.65 4.05
N ILE A 154 9.25 -4.49 3.82
CA ILE A 154 8.32 -5.59 3.58
C ILE A 154 7.68 -5.46 2.20
N ASN A 155 7.40 -6.58 1.57
CA ASN A 155 6.55 -6.67 0.40
C ASN A 155 5.18 -7.20 0.83
N ILE A 156 4.13 -6.47 0.47
CA ILE A 156 2.73 -6.83 0.73
C ILE A 156 2.09 -7.12 -0.62
N LYS A 157 1.73 -8.40 -0.83
CA LYS A 157 1.21 -8.91 -2.10
C LYS A 157 -0.28 -9.14 -1.99
N GLY A 158 -1.03 -8.54 -2.89
CA GLY A 158 -2.47 -8.67 -3.00
C GLY A 158 -3.08 -7.63 -3.90
N GLU A 159 -4.29 -7.88 -4.33
CA GLU A 159 -5.01 -6.98 -5.21
C GLU A 159 -5.25 -5.63 -4.52
N TYR A 160 -4.80 -4.55 -5.15
CA TYR A 160 -4.86 -3.18 -4.63
C TYR A 160 -4.04 -2.92 -3.35
N ALA A 161 -3.04 -3.74 -3.02
CA ALA A 161 -2.22 -3.53 -1.82
C ALA A 161 -1.56 -2.15 -1.79
N TYR A 162 -1.04 -1.67 -2.94
CA TYR A 162 -0.49 -0.32 -3.05
C TYR A 162 -1.59 0.74 -2.95
N GLY A 163 -2.72 0.56 -3.60
CA GLY A 163 -3.85 1.50 -3.57
C GLY A 163 -4.32 1.77 -2.14
N TRP A 164 -4.44 0.73 -1.32
CA TRP A 164 -4.75 0.85 0.09
C TRP A 164 -3.71 1.65 0.87
N LEU A 165 -2.43 1.35 0.66
CA LEU A 165 -1.35 1.85 1.52
C LEU A 165 -0.71 3.16 1.04
N ARG A 166 -0.94 3.60 -0.21
CA ARG A 166 -0.28 4.78 -0.79
C ARG A 166 -0.41 6.03 0.06
N SER A 167 -1.52 6.17 0.77
CA SER A 167 -1.78 7.30 1.66
C SER A 167 -1.04 7.20 3.00
N GLU A 168 -0.39 6.07 3.33
CA GLU A 168 0.32 5.87 4.60
C GLU A 168 1.78 6.34 4.57
N THR A 169 2.24 6.88 3.44
CA THR A 169 3.56 7.51 3.34
C THR A 169 3.62 8.76 4.21
N GLY A 170 4.57 8.78 5.18
CA GLY A 170 4.80 9.93 6.06
C GLY A 170 5.37 9.57 7.41
N VAL A 171 5.34 10.54 8.33
CA VAL A 171 5.91 10.41 9.67
C VAL A 171 4.83 10.08 10.70
N HIS A 172 5.07 9.02 11.45
CA HIS A 172 4.25 8.55 12.56
C HIS A 172 4.87 8.98 13.89
N ARG A 173 4.14 9.76 14.67
CA ARG A 173 4.59 10.26 15.96
C ARG A 173 4.03 9.44 17.10
N LEU A 174 4.90 8.88 17.94
CA LEU A 174 4.53 8.21 19.20
C LEU A 174 4.78 9.12 20.38
N VAL A 175 3.83 9.18 21.30
CA VAL A 175 3.96 9.79 22.61
C VAL A 175 3.48 8.81 23.67
N ARG A 176 4.43 8.36 24.52
CA ARG A 176 4.12 7.42 25.63
C ARG A 176 5.10 7.58 26.78
N LYS A 177 4.81 6.95 27.91
CA LYS A 177 5.81 6.73 28.96
C LYS A 177 6.81 5.69 28.45
N SER A 178 8.10 6.03 28.45
CA SER A 178 9.14 5.14 27.94
C SER A 178 9.38 3.95 28.83
N PRO A 179 9.36 2.70 28.31
CA PRO A 179 9.77 1.52 29.07
C PRO A 179 11.30 1.44 29.24
N PHE A 180 12.07 2.25 28.52
CA PHE A 180 13.54 2.27 28.56
C PHE A 180 14.10 3.36 29.50
N ASP A 181 13.24 4.27 29.98
CA ASP A 181 13.60 5.32 30.94
C ASP A 181 13.30 4.88 32.37
N SER A 182 14.33 4.77 33.20
CA SER A 182 14.18 4.43 34.62
C SER A 182 13.28 5.41 35.40
N GLY A 183 13.15 6.65 34.91
CA GLY A 183 12.28 7.69 35.46
C GLY A 183 10.83 7.62 34.94
N ASN A 184 10.52 6.66 34.05
CA ASN A 184 9.19 6.50 33.44
C ASN A 184 8.62 7.81 32.86
N LYS A 185 9.52 8.64 32.29
CA LYS A 185 9.16 9.94 31.72
C LYS A 185 8.45 9.76 30.38
N ARG A 186 7.66 10.75 30.03
CA ARG A 186 6.97 10.85 28.74
C ARG A 186 7.97 11.22 27.65
N HIS A 187 8.08 10.37 26.62
CA HIS A 187 8.93 10.58 25.47
C HIS A 187 8.13 10.74 24.19
N THR A 188 8.70 11.43 23.24
CA THR A 188 8.17 11.55 21.88
C THR A 188 9.18 10.95 20.92
N SER A 189 8.73 10.04 20.08
CA SER A 189 9.54 9.33 19.09
C SER A 189 8.88 9.37 17.74
N PHE A 190 9.68 9.28 16.70
CA PHE A 190 9.22 9.35 15.33
C PHE A 190 9.71 8.14 14.55
N ALA A 191 8.89 7.67 13.64
CA ALA A 191 9.28 6.71 12.62
C ALA A 191 8.62 7.11 11.30
N SER A 192 9.32 6.91 10.20
CA SER A 192 8.81 7.18 8.86
C SER A 192 8.41 5.89 8.18
N VAL A 193 7.32 5.98 7.45
CA VAL A 193 6.82 4.94 6.55
C VAL A 193 6.85 5.49 5.15
N PHE A 194 7.32 4.69 4.20
CA PHE A 194 7.32 5.01 2.80
C PHE A 194 6.77 3.84 1.99
N VAL A 195 5.73 4.09 1.20
CA VAL A 195 5.03 3.07 0.42
C VAL A 195 5.34 3.26 -1.06
N MET A 196 5.65 2.16 -1.73
CA MET A 196 6.00 2.13 -3.16
C MET A 196 5.26 0.99 -3.84
N PRO A 197 4.81 1.17 -5.10
CA PRO A 197 4.24 0.06 -5.86
C PRO A 197 5.31 -0.96 -6.26
N GLU A 198 4.96 -2.23 -6.33
CA GLU A 198 5.78 -3.20 -7.04
C GLU A 198 5.54 -3.01 -8.54
N VAL A 199 6.58 -2.55 -9.23
CA VAL A 199 6.54 -2.31 -10.67
C VAL A 199 6.78 -3.62 -11.40
N ASP A 200 5.82 -4.04 -12.21
CA ASP A 200 5.99 -5.18 -13.13
C ASP A 200 7.09 -4.87 -14.16
N ASP A 201 7.79 -5.91 -14.63
CA ASP A 201 8.84 -5.78 -15.67
C ASP A 201 8.35 -5.16 -16.99
N SER A 202 7.03 -4.93 -17.13
CA SER A 202 6.38 -4.31 -18.28
C SER A 202 6.52 -2.78 -18.36
N ILE A 203 6.91 -2.10 -17.27
CA ILE A 203 7.22 -0.66 -17.34
C ILE A 203 8.72 -0.56 -17.54
N GLU A 204 9.13 -0.25 -18.77
CA GLU A 204 10.52 -0.03 -19.18
C GLU A 204 11.07 1.26 -18.53
N ILE A 205 11.43 1.16 -17.25
CA ILE A 205 12.42 2.10 -16.72
C ILE A 205 13.77 1.58 -17.24
N GLU A 206 14.30 2.21 -18.25
CA GLU A 206 15.65 1.95 -18.73
C GLU A 206 16.65 2.38 -17.67
N ILE A 207 17.13 1.39 -16.88
CA ILE A 207 18.24 1.62 -15.97
C ILE A 207 19.53 1.31 -16.72
N ASN A 208 20.32 2.34 -16.99
CA ASN A 208 21.63 2.13 -17.58
C ASN A 208 22.57 1.48 -16.53
N PRO A 209 23.16 0.30 -16.83
CA PRO A 209 24.08 -0.34 -15.89
C PRO A 209 25.30 0.51 -15.48
N SER A 210 25.72 1.48 -16.31
CA SER A 210 26.81 2.41 -16.00
C SER A 210 26.45 3.39 -14.86
N ASP A 211 25.17 3.62 -14.61
CA ASP A 211 24.67 4.53 -13.59
C ASP A 211 24.48 3.84 -12.24
N LEU A 212 24.80 2.54 -12.19
CA LEU A 212 24.68 1.73 -10.98
C LEU A 212 26.03 1.46 -10.34
N ARG A 213 26.16 1.82 -9.09
CA ARG A 213 27.21 1.32 -8.22
C ARG A 213 26.67 0.15 -7.41
N ILE A 214 27.28 -1.03 -7.61
CA ILE A 214 26.89 -2.26 -6.93
C ILE A 214 27.99 -2.63 -5.95
N ASP A 215 27.68 -2.55 -4.66
CA ASP A 215 28.58 -2.94 -3.57
C ASP A 215 28.09 -4.27 -2.99
N VAL A 216 29.02 -5.22 -2.84
CA VAL A 216 28.74 -6.51 -2.20
C VAL A 216 29.40 -6.51 -0.84
N TYR A 217 28.69 -6.92 0.20
CA TYR A 217 29.19 -6.92 1.54
C TYR A 217 28.70 -8.14 2.34
N ARG A 218 29.28 -8.34 3.51
CA ARG A 218 28.87 -9.42 4.40
C ARG A 218 27.64 -8.98 5.18
N ALA A 219 26.58 -9.79 5.13
CA ALA A 219 25.40 -9.55 5.92
C ALA A 219 25.76 -9.51 7.41
N SER A 220 25.28 -8.47 8.11
CA SER A 220 25.38 -8.38 9.56
C SER A 220 24.00 -8.64 10.16
N GLY A 221 23.78 -9.82 10.75
CA GLY A 221 22.50 -10.16 11.37
C GLY A 221 22.61 -11.41 12.26
N ALA A 222 21.60 -11.68 13.08
CA ALA A 222 21.47 -12.84 13.94
C ALA A 222 21.22 -14.12 13.11
N GLY A 223 22.23 -14.59 12.39
CA GLY A 223 22.24 -15.84 11.65
C GLY A 223 23.55 -16.57 11.88
N GLY A 224 23.48 -17.90 12.04
CA GLY A 224 24.62 -18.76 12.42
C GLY A 224 25.88 -18.56 11.56
N GLN A 225 26.99 -19.24 11.93
CA GLN A 225 28.34 -19.06 11.38
C GLN A 225 28.47 -18.99 9.83
N HIS A 226 27.46 -19.42 9.07
CA HIS A 226 27.47 -19.39 7.61
C HIS A 226 27.11 -18.03 7.02
N VAL A 227 26.23 -17.22 7.67
CA VAL A 227 25.76 -15.90 7.19
C VAL A 227 26.90 -14.87 7.25
N ASN A 228 27.79 -15.00 8.23
CA ASN A 228 28.91 -14.07 8.45
C ASN A 228 30.17 -14.38 7.61
N ARG A 229 30.15 -15.43 6.77
CA ARG A 229 31.30 -15.83 5.96
C ARG A 229 31.16 -15.56 4.47
N THR A 230 29.93 -15.38 3.97
CA THR A 230 29.70 -15.16 2.53
C THR A 230 29.25 -13.73 2.27
N GLU A 231 29.84 -13.10 1.28
CA GLU A 231 29.47 -11.76 0.79
C GLU A 231 28.26 -11.89 -0.12
N SER A 232 27.08 -12.17 0.47
CA SER A 232 25.84 -12.36 -0.27
C SER A 232 24.93 -11.13 -0.26
N ALA A 233 25.15 -10.18 0.64
CA ALA A 233 24.41 -8.94 0.70
C ALA A 233 24.80 -8.01 -0.45
N VAL A 234 23.81 -7.40 -1.09
CA VAL A 234 23.97 -6.50 -2.22
C VAL A 234 23.37 -5.14 -1.89
N ARG A 235 24.16 -4.09 -2.11
CA ARG A 235 23.72 -2.70 -2.10
C ARG A 235 23.86 -2.14 -3.49
N ILE A 236 22.79 -1.54 -4.00
CA ILE A 236 22.79 -0.85 -5.29
C ILE A 236 22.53 0.62 -5.05
N THR A 237 23.42 1.45 -5.55
CA THR A 237 23.27 2.91 -5.53
C THR A 237 23.08 3.38 -6.96
N HIS A 238 22.00 4.08 -7.25
CA HIS A 238 21.78 4.76 -8.52
C HIS A 238 22.45 6.14 -8.45
N LEU A 239 23.53 6.30 -9.19
CA LEU A 239 24.40 7.47 -9.10
C LEU A 239 23.71 8.80 -9.43
N PRO A 240 22.84 8.89 -10.47
CA PRO A 240 22.17 10.15 -10.81
C PRO A 240 21.19 10.63 -9.73
N THR A 241 20.46 9.71 -9.09
CA THR A 241 19.43 10.07 -8.09
C THR A 241 19.87 9.87 -6.65
N ASN A 242 21.06 9.28 -6.42
CA ASN A 242 21.55 8.86 -5.09
C ASN A 242 20.62 7.92 -4.33
N ILE A 243 19.68 7.26 -5.02
CA ILE A 243 18.81 6.26 -4.40
C ILE A 243 19.65 5.02 -4.07
N VAL A 244 19.54 4.57 -2.82
CA VAL A 244 20.22 3.39 -2.31
C VAL A 244 19.19 2.34 -1.96
N VAL A 245 19.42 1.12 -2.41
CA VAL A 245 18.67 -0.08 -2.04
C VAL A 245 19.63 -1.17 -1.59
N GLN A 246 19.21 -2.01 -0.67
CA GLN A 246 20.02 -3.11 -0.18
C GLN A 246 19.15 -4.35 0.06
N CYS A 247 19.71 -5.52 -0.22
CA CYS A 247 19.04 -6.79 0.00
C CYS A 247 20.07 -7.83 0.51
N GLN A 248 19.70 -8.53 1.60
CA GLN A 248 20.54 -9.56 2.23
C GLN A 248 19.75 -10.83 2.60
N ASN A 249 18.55 -10.99 2.04
CA ASN A 249 17.58 -11.97 2.50
C ASN A 249 17.91 -13.42 2.06
N ASP A 250 18.56 -13.60 0.91
CA ASP A 250 18.90 -14.91 0.38
C ASP A 250 20.41 -15.20 0.51
N ARG A 251 20.77 -16.49 0.56
CA ARG A 251 22.17 -16.95 0.51
C ARG A 251 22.78 -16.73 -0.88
N SER A 252 21.98 -16.53 -1.91
CA SER A 252 22.39 -16.30 -3.28
C SER A 252 22.52 -14.81 -3.56
N GLN A 253 23.74 -14.36 -3.84
CA GLN A 253 24.04 -13.00 -4.29
C GLN A 253 23.21 -12.60 -5.53
N HIS A 254 22.98 -13.55 -6.47
CA HIS A 254 22.17 -13.27 -7.67
C HIS A 254 20.70 -12.99 -7.36
N LYS A 255 20.10 -13.72 -6.41
CA LYS A 255 18.74 -13.47 -5.97
C LYS A 255 18.62 -12.14 -5.26
N ASN A 256 19.57 -11.83 -4.35
CA ASN A 256 19.62 -10.54 -3.65
C ASN A 256 19.79 -9.38 -4.64
N LYS A 257 20.63 -9.54 -5.67
CA LYS A 257 20.80 -8.54 -6.72
C LYS A 257 19.51 -8.33 -7.51
N ALA A 258 18.81 -9.40 -7.90
CA ALA A 258 17.54 -9.32 -8.62
C ALA A 258 16.46 -8.61 -7.79
N THR A 259 16.36 -8.95 -6.49
CA THR A 259 15.41 -8.31 -5.57
C THR A 259 15.75 -6.83 -5.36
N ALA A 260 17.04 -6.51 -5.11
CA ALA A 260 17.48 -5.11 -4.99
C ALA A 260 17.22 -4.31 -6.28
N MET A 261 17.36 -4.94 -7.46
CA MET A 261 17.07 -4.28 -8.74
C MET A 261 15.57 -3.97 -8.89
N LYS A 262 14.68 -4.89 -8.46
CA LYS A 262 13.23 -4.63 -8.42
C LYS A 262 12.89 -3.47 -7.49
N GLN A 263 13.47 -3.45 -6.28
CA GLN A 263 13.30 -2.35 -5.33
C GLN A 263 13.79 -1.01 -5.91
N LEU A 264 14.93 -1.02 -6.62
CA LEU A 264 15.44 0.19 -7.26
C LEU A 264 14.49 0.70 -8.34
N LYS A 265 13.99 -0.20 -9.20
CA LYS A 265 12.98 0.16 -10.23
C LYS A 265 11.75 0.81 -9.60
N ALA A 266 11.22 0.22 -8.51
CA ALA A 266 10.08 0.78 -7.79
C ALA A 266 10.36 2.19 -7.25
N LYS A 267 11.54 2.40 -6.62
CA LYS A 267 11.94 3.73 -6.12
C LYS A 267 12.13 4.77 -7.22
N LEU A 268 12.69 4.37 -8.34
CA LEU A 268 12.87 5.26 -9.50
C LEU A 268 11.52 5.63 -10.13
N TYR A 269 10.60 4.68 -10.21
CA TYR A 269 9.24 4.93 -10.69
C TYR A 269 8.51 5.97 -9.82
N GLU A 270 8.55 5.79 -8.51
CA GLU A 270 7.94 6.75 -7.57
C GLU A 270 8.56 8.15 -7.72
N LEU A 271 9.89 8.23 -7.88
CA LEU A 271 10.56 9.50 -8.15
C LEU A 271 10.07 10.14 -9.45
N GLU A 272 9.92 9.35 -10.51
CA GLU A 272 9.43 9.84 -11.80
C GLU A 272 7.96 10.30 -11.72
N LEU A 273 7.14 9.56 -10.98
CA LEU A 273 5.75 9.94 -10.72
C LEU A 273 5.66 11.24 -9.90
N GLN A 274 6.55 11.40 -8.90
CA GLN A 274 6.66 12.65 -8.15
C GLN A 274 7.12 13.80 -9.03
N MET A 275 8.09 13.59 -9.93
CA MET A 275 8.53 14.60 -10.89
C MET A 275 7.40 14.99 -11.84
N LYS A 276 6.62 14.06 -12.34
CA LYS A 276 5.43 14.34 -13.16
C LYS A 276 4.35 15.10 -12.40
N LYS A 277 4.10 14.73 -11.14
CA LYS A 277 3.18 15.45 -10.25
C LYS A 277 3.71 16.84 -9.89
N SER A 278 5.02 16.99 -9.59
CA SER A 278 5.61 18.28 -9.26
C SER A 278 5.65 19.23 -10.45
N ALA A 279 5.85 18.73 -11.66
CA ALA A 279 5.74 19.55 -12.87
C ALA A 279 4.31 20.10 -13.08
N SER A 280 3.28 19.41 -12.56
CA SER A 280 1.90 19.92 -12.55
C SER A 280 1.54 20.71 -11.28
N SER A 281 2.29 20.56 -10.19
CA SER A 281 2.07 21.24 -8.90
C SER A 281 3.03 22.43 -8.65
N GLU A 282 3.97 22.73 -9.55
CA GLU A 282 4.78 23.97 -9.48
C GLU A 282 3.93 25.25 -9.52
N ILE A 283 2.63 25.10 -9.76
CA ILE A 283 1.64 26.19 -9.63
C ILE A 283 1.04 26.24 -8.20
N GLU A 284 1.15 25.19 -7.39
CA GLU A 284 0.46 25.13 -6.08
C GLU A 284 1.35 25.07 -4.84
N ASP A 285 2.63 24.73 -4.89
CA ASP A 285 3.44 24.49 -3.70
C ASP A 285 4.79 25.21 -3.65
N SER A 286 4.73 26.53 -3.46
CA SER A 286 5.84 27.26 -2.84
C SER A 286 5.87 27.09 -1.30
N LYS A 287 5.26 26.01 -0.74
CA LYS A 287 5.12 25.82 0.72
C LYS A 287 5.13 24.35 1.11
N ALA A 288 6.26 23.70 1.15
CA ALA A 288 6.50 22.64 2.13
C ALA A 288 7.99 22.29 2.18
N ASP A 289 8.65 22.85 3.15
CA ASP A 289 10.00 22.45 3.58
C ASP A 289 9.99 20.99 4.02
N VAL A 290 10.77 20.14 3.35
CA VAL A 290 10.88 18.71 3.63
C VAL A 290 11.80 18.51 4.84
N GLY A 291 11.28 18.76 6.00
CA GLY A 291 11.95 18.41 7.25
C GLY A 291 10.88 18.10 8.28
N TRP A 292 10.90 16.93 8.92
CA TRP A 292 10.11 16.53 10.12
C TRP A 292 8.64 17.02 10.19
N GLY A 293 8.17 17.78 9.21
CA GLY A 293 6.89 18.49 9.17
C GLY A 293 5.71 17.66 8.68
N ASN A 294 5.92 16.58 7.91
CA ASN A 294 4.83 15.79 7.35
C ASN A 294 4.42 14.66 8.31
N GLN A 295 4.00 15.00 9.53
CA GLN A 295 3.39 14.05 10.42
C GLN A 295 1.99 13.71 9.91
N ILE A 296 1.78 12.45 9.50
CA ILE A 296 0.46 12.00 9.07
C ILE A 296 -0.40 11.55 10.25
N ARG A 297 0.20 10.88 11.26
CA ARG A 297 -0.57 10.35 12.38
C ARG A 297 0.18 10.48 13.70
N SER A 298 -0.57 10.84 14.76
CA SER A 298 -0.06 10.98 16.12
C SER A 298 -0.70 9.96 17.04
N TYR A 299 0.14 9.16 17.70
CA TYR A 299 -0.22 8.09 18.62
C TYR A 299 0.13 8.53 20.05
N VAL A 300 -0.87 8.86 20.85
CA VAL A 300 -0.73 9.33 22.24
C VAL A 300 -1.30 8.28 23.16
N LEU A 301 -0.46 7.29 23.53
CA LEU A 301 -0.94 6.07 24.22
C LEU A 301 -1.38 6.33 25.66
N ASP A 302 -0.75 7.28 26.35
CA ASP A 302 -1.13 7.65 27.72
C ASP A 302 -2.48 8.38 27.81
N GLN A 303 -2.99 8.89 26.70
CA GLN A 303 -4.31 9.51 26.58
C GLN A 303 -5.31 8.63 25.82
N SER A 304 -4.92 7.41 25.47
CA SER A 304 -5.72 6.50 24.63
C SER A 304 -6.27 7.20 23.38
N ARG A 305 -5.39 7.86 22.61
CA ARG A 305 -5.76 8.67 21.46
C ARG A 305 -4.82 8.47 20.30
N ILE A 306 -5.37 8.11 19.14
CA ILE A 306 -4.65 8.13 17.87
C ILE A 306 -5.42 9.04 16.93
N LYS A 307 -4.72 9.99 16.30
CA LYS A 307 -5.32 10.98 15.40
C LYS A 307 -4.52 11.09 14.13
N ASP A 308 -5.20 10.97 12.99
CA ASP A 308 -4.66 11.36 11.70
C ASP A 308 -4.76 12.89 11.56
N LEU A 309 -3.64 13.52 11.26
CA LEU A 309 -3.54 14.98 11.24
C LEU A 309 -4.05 15.58 9.92
N ARG A 310 -4.13 14.78 8.87
CA ARG A 310 -4.59 15.18 7.53
C ARG A 310 -6.11 15.16 7.47
N THR A 311 -6.71 14.04 7.88
CA THR A 311 -8.18 13.83 7.81
C THR A 311 -8.92 14.29 9.06
N GLY A 312 -8.19 14.45 10.18
CA GLY A 312 -8.77 14.77 11.49
C GLY A 312 -9.45 13.59 12.20
N VAL A 313 -9.47 12.40 11.59
CA VAL A 313 -10.04 11.18 12.18
C VAL A 313 -9.30 10.82 13.46
N GLU A 314 -10.05 10.49 14.51
CA GLU A 314 -9.52 10.17 15.83
C GLU A 314 -10.14 8.86 16.35
N VAL A 315 -9.31 7.99 16.94
CA VAL A 315 -9.70 6.69 17.51
C VAL A 315 -9.17 6.60 18.94
N GLY A 316 -10.06 6.24 19.87
CA GLY A 316 -9.71 6.07 21.31
C GLY A 316 -9.18 4.68 21.65
N ASN A 317 -9.52 3.65 20.86
CA ASN A 317 -8.99 2.31 21.07
C ASN A 317 -7.60 2.18 20.42
N THR A 318 -6.57 2.62 21.14
CA THR A 318 -5.18 2.61 20.64
C THR A 318 -4.65 1.20 20.43
N GLN A 319 -5.10 0.22 21.22
CA GLN A 319 -4.64 -1.15 21.09
C GLN A 319 -5.17 -1.81 19.81
N SER A 320 -6.42 -1.60 19.46
CA SER A 320 -7.01 -2.08 18.21
C SER A 320 -6.20 -1.58 17.00
N VAL A 321 -5.88 -0.28 16.97
CA VAL A 321 -5.08 0.32 15.90
C VAL A 321 -3.67 -0.28 15.82
N LEU A 322 -2.99 -0.44 16.97
CA LEU A 322 -1.66 -1.09 17.02
C LEU A 322 -1.71 -2.57 16.66
N ASP A 323 -2.88 -3.19 16.75
CA ASP A 323 -3.15 -4.57 16.34
C ASP A 323 -3.65 -4.67 14.89
N GLY A 324 -3.65 -3.56 14.12
CA GLY A 324 -3.87 -3.56 12.68
C GLY A 324 -5.20 -2.95 12.21
N ASP A 325 -6.05 -2.42 13.09
CA ASP A 325 -7.32 -1.76 12.72
C ASP A 325 -7.03 -0.34 12.16
N LEU A 326 -6.58 -0.26 10.89
CA LEU A 326 -6.19 0.98 10.22
C LEU A 326 -7.24 1.51 9.24
N ASP A 327 -8.24 0.72 8.89
CA ASP A 327 -9.16 1.00 7.78
C ASP A 327 -9.81 2.38 7.87
N LYS A 328 -10.26 2.76 9.06
CA LYS A 328 -10.89 4.07 9.28
C LYS A 328 -10.00 5.25 8.90
N PHE A 329 -8.68 5.12 9.10
CA PHE A 329 -7.72 6.16 8.73
C PHE A 329 -7.43 6.13 7.25
N ILE A 330 -7.21 4.94 6.70
CA ILE A 330 -6.89 4.71 5.29
C ILE A 330 -8.06 5.16 4.41
N GLU A 331 -9.27 4.70 4.72
CA GLU A 331 -10.48 5.10 3.99
C GLU A 331 -10.72 6.61 4.03
N ALA A 332 -10.56 7.23 5.19
CA ALA A 332 -10.73 8.68 5.31
C ALA A 332 -9.69 9.44 4.49
N SER A 333 -8.46 8.94 4.40
CA SER A 333 -7.39 9.53 3.59
C SER A 333 -7.68 9.38 2.11
N LEU A 334 -8.10 8.18 1.67
CA LEU A 334 -8.45 7.90 0.28
C LEU A 334 -9.68 8.72 -0.17
N LYS A 335 -10.70 8.87 0.70
CA LYS A 335 -11.89 9.71 0.44
C LYS A 335 -11.55 11.19 0.23
N GLN A 336 -10.46 11.67 0.80
CA GLN A 336 -9.96 13.04 0.61
C GLN A 336 -9.00 13.18 -0.58
N GLY A 337 -8.69 12.09 -1.28
CA GLY A 337 -7.79 12.09 -2.44
C GLY A 337 -6.31 12.25 -2.07
N LEU A 338 -5.94 11.81 -0.86
CA LEU A 338 -4.57 11.85 -0.34
C LEU A 338 -3.77 10.65 -0.83
#